data_6ff5d7668910c58ef9e25a8062c90d50
#
_entry.id   6ff5d7668910c58ef9e25a8062c90d50
#
_cell.length_a   1.000
_cell.length_b   1.000
_cell.length_c   1.000
_cell.angle_alpha   90.00
_cell.angle_beta   90.00
_cell.angle_gamma   90.00
#
_symmetry.space_group_name_H-M   'P 1'
#
loop_
_entity.id
_entity.type
_entity.pdbx_description
1 polymer ?
#
loop_
_entity_poly.entity_id
_entity_poly.type
_entity_poly.pdbx_seq_one_letter_code
_entity_poly.pdbx_strand_id
1 'polypeptide(L)'
;MASVSCGSLCDRQLSKLIAVKQPVNFRFPKKRLSLNTLDVDINTIIRNEHSTDSNAIFSQGSNALKITIRSENEADHLAVEVLTREAFWNLYRPGCDEHYTTHLIRGHEDFLPDLTFVAEVDGEIVGSIMYTRSWVIDEFDERVETATFGPLCVHPAWQRRGVGSALIGHSRALAAEKGYPAIIILGDPHNYCKHGFKTGKDLGVCTLDGKYPLGLLVLELRQGFFASSRQWKFQTSKVYEFDAAQVEVYDARFPPKEKKYEYSQELFAMLVRAVVE
;
A
#
# COMPACT_ATOMS: atom_id res chain seq x y z
N MET A 1 30.01 18.92 23.55
CA MET A 1 29.34 17.59 23.58
C MET A 1 27.85 17.84 23.53
N ALA A 2 27.26 17.82 22.36
CA ALA A 2 25.83 17.99 22.16
C ALA A 2 25.27 16.63 21.71
N SER A 3 24.53 15.98 22.59
CA SER A 3 23.80 14.76 22.29
C SER A 3 22.58 15.12 21.41
N VAL A 4 22.68 14.82 20.12
CA VAL A 4 21.52 14.86 19.23
C VAL A 4 20.70 13.59 19.51
N SER A 5 19.57 13.73 20.21
CA SER A 5 18.62 12.65 20.40
C SER A 5 18.00 12.30 19.04
N CYS A 6 18.25 11.09 18.59
CA CYS A 6 17.61 10.48 17.43
C CYS A 6 16.13 10.20 17.76
N GLY A 7 15.31 11.26 17.75
CA GLY A 7 13.86 11.16 17.87
C GLY A 7 13.28 10.69 16.54
N SER A 8 12.71 9.53 16.59
CA SER A 8 12.16 8.60 15.61
C SER A 8 11.71 9.20 14.28
N LEU A 9 12.34 8.73 13.21
CA LEU A 9 11.91 8.98 11.81
C LEU A 9 10.47 8.50 11.56
N CYS A 10 10.04 7.44 12.21
CA CYS A 10 8.69 6.89 12.07
C CYS A 10 7.62 7.83 12.67
N ASP A 11 7.90 8.47 13.83
CA ASP A 11 7.01 9.50 14.40
C ASP A 11 6.95 10.73 13.48
N ARG A 12 7.99 11.03 12.73
CA ARG A 12 7.98 12.14 11.77
C ARG A 12 7.19 11.82 10.51
N GLN A 13 7.19 10.59 10.04
CA GLN A 13 6.32 10.14 8.93
C GLN A 13 4.86 10.10 9.38
N LEU A 14 4.58 9.58 10.56
CA LEU A 14 3.23 9.52 11.13
C LEU A 14 2.73 10.90 11.59
N SER A 15 3.57 11.75 12.20
CA SER A 15 3.19 13.07 12.69
C SER A 15 3.07 14.15 11.62
N LYS A 16 3.79 14.05 10.50
CA LYS A 16 3.61 14.95 9.35
C LYS A 16 2.25 14.76 8.67
N LEU A 17 1.64 13.57 8.79
CA LEU A 17 0.26 13.31 8.36
C LEU A 17 -0.82 13.93 9.26
N ILE A 18 -0.48 14.39 10.49
CA ILE A 18 -1.45 14.74 11.55
C ILE A 18 -1.58 16.25 11.81
N ALA A 19 -0.94 17.14 11.05
CA ALA A 19 -1.06 18.57 11.28
C ALA A 19 -2.43 19.14 10.84
N VAL A 20 -3.53 18.68 11.47
CA VAL A 20 -4.87 19.31 11.37
C VAL A 20 -5.25 19.88 12.74
N LYS A 21 -5.37 21.20 12.81
CA LYS A 21 -5.88 21.93 13.99
C LYS A 21 -7.41 22.01 13.94
N GLN A 22 -8.01 21.63 15.08
CA GLN A 22 -9.35 21.94 15.62
C GLN A 22 -10.57 21.11 15.20
N PRO A 23 -11.42 20.73 16.19
CA PRO A 23 -12.61 19.92 15.96
C PRO A 23 -13.81 20.80 15.56
N VAL A 24 -14.53 20.37 14.53
CA VAL A 24 -15.82 20.96 14.13
C VAL A 24 -16.94 20.02 14.59
N ASN A 25 -17.88 20.55 15.38
CA ASN A 25 -19.06 19.84 15.85
C ASN A 25 -20.04 19.57 14.72
N PHE A 26 -20.32 18.30 14.39
CA PHE A 26 -21.35 17.91 13.44
C PHE A 26 -22.52 17.18 14.09
N ARG A 27 -23.73 17.62 13.76
CA ARG A 27 -25.02 16.98 14.08
C ARG A 27 -25.43 16.06 12.92
N PHE A 28 -25.69 14.78 13.20
CA PHE A 28 -26.10 13.78 12.22
C PHE A 28 -27.61 13.81 11.91
N PRO A 29 -28.03 13.68 10.64
CA PRO A 29 -29.41 13.35 10.31
C PRO A 29 -29.61 11.83 10.30
N LYS A 30 -30.60 11.33 11.03
CA LYS A 30 -31.02 9.92 11.05
C LYS A 30 -31.76 9.58 9.74
N LYS A 31 -31.19 8.73 8.88
CA LYS A 31 -31.96 7.99 7.85
C LYS A 31 -31.76 6.48 8.04
N ARG A 32 -32.89 5.79 8.24
CA ARG A 32 -33.00 4.33 8.34
C ARG A 32 -32.90 3.71 6.94
N LEU A 33 -32.03 2.75 6.73
CA LEU A 33 -32.01 1.90 5.53
C LEU A 33 -32.26 0.45 5.93
N SER A 34 -33.18 -0.20 5.22
CA SER A 34 -33.58 -1.58 5.40
C SER A 34 -32.56 -2.54 4.78
N LEU A 35 -32.23 -3.59 5.53
CA LEU A 35 -31.40 -4.72 5.08
C LEU A 35 -32.26 -5.72 4.32
N ASN A 36 -31.86 -6.05 3.08
CA ASN A 36 -32.26 -7.28 2.41
C ASN A 36 -31.05 -8.21 2.35
N THR A 37 -31.25 -9.38 2.91
CA THR A 37 -30.33 -10.53 2.97
C THR A 37 -30.10 -11.13 1.57
N LEU A 38 -28.83 -11.41 1.24
CA LEU A 38 -28.46 -12.35 0.17
C LEU A 38 -27.49 -13.39 0.78
N ASP A 39 -27.96 -14.64 0.78
CA ASP A 39 -27.21 -15.82 1.17
C ASP A 39 -26.10 -16.11 0.13
N VAL A 40 -24.89 -16.34 0.60
CA VAL A 40 -23.74 -16.80 -0.21
C VAL A 40 -23.23 -18.13 0.35
N ASP A 41 -23.32 -19.17 -0.45
CA ASP A 41 -22.88 -20.53 -0.13
C ASP A 41 -21.36 -20.65 -0.18
N ILE A 42 -20.76 -21.12 0.94
CA ILE A 42 -19.31 -21.11 1.24
C ILE A 42 -18.56 -22.36 0.71
N ASN A 43 -19.23 -23.32 0.05
CA ASN A 43 -18.66 -24.66 -0.18
C ASN A 43 -17.92 -24.89 -1.52
N THR A 44 -17.57 -23.86 -2.31
CA THR A 44 -16.98 -24.07 -3.66
C THR A 44 -15.51 -23.64 -3.83
N ILE A 45 -14.76 -23.33 -2.74
CA ILE A 45 -13.39 -22.74 -2.87
C ILE A 45 -12.26 -23.73 -2.49
N ILE A 46 -12.44 -25.03 -2.57
CA ILE A 46 -11.30 -25.95 -2.42
C ILE A 46 -11.27 -26.94 -3.59
N ARG A 47 -10.47 -26.67 -4.59
CA ARG A 47 -9.71 -27.60 -5.47
C ARG A 47 -9.23 -26.89 -6.75
N ASN A 48 -7.92 -26.63 -6.81
CA ASN A 48 -7.03 -26.94 -7.93
C ASN A 48 -5.68 -26.26 -7.73
N GLU A 49 -4.73 -27.04 -7.24
CA GLU A 49 -3.32 -26.77 -7.40
C GLU A 49 -2.83 -27.46 -8.67
N HIS A 50 -1.88 -26.82 -9.35
CA HIS A 50 -1.11 -27.22 -10.53
C HIS A 50 -1.73 -26.95 -11.92
N SER A 51 -1.37 -25.78 -12.46
CA SER A 51 -1.08 -25.62 -13.89
C SER A 51 -0.30 -24.31 -14.11
N THR A 52 0.92 -24.45 -14.63
CA THR A 52 1.78 -23.37 -15.11
C THR A 52 1.34 -22.99 -16.51
N ASP A 53 0.43 -22.03 -16.63
CA ASP A 53 0.17 -21.34 -17.89
C ASP A 53 -0.25 -19.89 -17.61
N SER A 54 0.52 -18.95 -18.18
CA SER A 54 0.45 -17.49 -17.97
C SER A 54 -0.82 -16.81 -18.56
N ASN A 55 -1.89 -17.55 -18.75
CA ASN A 55 -3.21 -17.03 -19.12
C ASN A 55 -4.28 -17.64 -18.21
N ALA A 56 -4.37 -17.15 -16.96
CA ALA A 56 -5.45 -17.56 -16.06
C ALA A 56 -6.78 -16.97 -16.54
N ILE A 57 -7.51 -17.75 -17.36
CA ILE A 57 -8.90 -17.49 -17.70
C ILE A 57 -9.76 -18.01 -16.55
N PHE A 58 -10.24 -17.13 -15.68
CA PHE A 58 -11.29 -17.45 -14.72
C PHE A 58 -12.65 -17.40 -15.44
N SER A 59 -13.13 -18.54 -15.90
CA SER A 59 -14.47 -18.68 -16.46
C SER A 59 -15.49 -19.00 -15.36
N GLN A 60 -16.30 -18.02 -14.98
CA GLN A 60 -17.67 -18.27 -14.55
C GLN A 60 -18.59 -17.15 -15.05
N GLY A 61 -19.49 -17.48 -15.92
CA GLY A 61 -20.71 -16.76 -16.29
C GLY A 61 -20.56 -15.32 -16.78
N SER A 62 -20.66 -15.07 -18.07
CA SER A 62 -20.95 -13.81 -18.78
C SER A 62 -20.34 -12.52 -18.17
N ASN A 63 -19.23 -12.03 -18.74
CA ASN A 63 -18.50 -10.79 -18.46
C ASN A 63 -17.47 -10.84 -17.32
N ALA A 64 -16.60 -11.82 -17.27
CA ALA A 64 -15.39 -11.71 -16.45
C ALA A 64 -14.53 -10.55 -17.01
N LEU A 65 -14.25 -9.57 -16.15
CA LEU A 65 -13.42 -8.43 -16.50
C LEU A 65 -12.02 -8.92 -16.88
N LYS A 66 -11.60 -8.69 -18.12
CA LYS A 66 -10.26 -9.05 -18.56
C LYS A 66 -9.28 -7.98 -18.07
N ILE A 67 -8.51 -8.31 -17.04
CA ILE A 67 -7.44 -7.46 -16.52
C ILE A 67 -6.12 -7.96 -17.13
N THR A 68 -5.39 -7.07 -17.80
CA THR A 68 -4.03 -7.34 -18.28
C THR A 68 -3.03 -6.64 -17.36
N ILE A 69 -2.01 -7.37 -16.88
CA ILE A 69 -0.93 -6.79 -16.06
C ILE A 69 0.35 -6.81 -16.88
N ARG A 70 1.01 -5.67 -16.93
CA ARG A 70 2.33 -5.52 -17.57
C ARG A 70 3.23 -4.58 -16.78
N SER A 71 4.52 -4.63 -17.04
CA SER A 71 5.47 -3.67 -16.48
C SER A 71 5.11 -2.24 -16.90
N GLU A 72 5.31 -1.29 -15.98
CA GLU A 72 5.24 0.14 -16.29
C GLU A 72 6.38 0.51 -17.25
N ASN A 73 6.13 1.43 -18.17
CA ASN A 73 7.14 2.02 -19.05
C ASN A 73 7.06 3.56 -19.01
N GLU A 74 8.02 4.26 -19.61
CA GLU A 74 8.10 5.72 -19.53
C GLU A 74 6.86 6.44 -20.09
N ALA A 75 6.20 5.88 -21.11
CA ALA A 75 4.99 6.49 -21.67
C ALA A 75 3.79 6.44 -20.69
N ASP A 76 3.83 5.55 -19.70
CA ASP A 76 2.79 5.41 -18.70
C ASP A 76 2.92 6.41 -17.55
N HIS A 77 4.09 7.00 -17.35
CA HIS A 77 4.43 7.76 -16.13
C HIS A 77 3.37 8.81 -15.78
N LEU A 78 2.99 9.65 -16.73
CA LEU A 78 2.00 10.69 -16.49
C LEU A 78 0.61 10.09 -16.20
N ALA A 79 0.21 9.04 -16.92
CA ALA A 79 -1.07 8.38 -16.71
C ALA A 79 -1.15 7.75 -15.32
N VAL A 80 -0.07 7.13 -14.84
CA VAL A 80 0.02 6.54 -13.49
C VAL A 80 0.02 7.62 -12.40
N GLU A 81 0.67 8.76 -12.61
CA GLU A 81 0.62 9.90 -11.67
C GLU A 81 -0.79 10.49 -11.57
N VAL A 82 -1.47 10.67 -12.71
CA VAL A 82 -2.88 11.12 -12.75
C VAL A 82 -3.78 10.09 -12.05
N LEU A 83 -3.63 8.80 -12.38
CA LEU A 83 -4.38 7.71 -11.76
C LEU A 83 -4.19 7.68 -10.24
N THR A 84 -2.94 7.81 -9.78
CA THR A 84 -2.61 7.84 -8.35
C THR A 84 -3.27 9.02 -7.67
N ARG A 85 -3.20 10.21 -8.29
CA ARG A 85 -3.84 11.41 -7.78
C ARG A 85 -5.37 11.24 -7.68
N GLU A 86 -6.02 10.64 -8.68
CA GLU A 86 -7.46 10.36 -8.65
C GLU A 86 -7.83 9.37 -7.53
N ALA A 87 -7.04 8.32 -7.34
CA ALA A 87 -7.32 7.27 -6.37
C ALA A 87 -7.15 7.71 -4.92
N PHE A 88 -6.23 8.65 -4.64
CA PHE A 88 -5.89 9.07 -3.28
C PHE A 88 -6.41 10.46 -2.91
N TRP A 89 -6.99 11.23 -3.86
CA TRP A 89 -7.44 12.59 -3.58
C TRP A 89 -8.47 12.66 -2.47
N ASN A 90 -8.15 13.40 -1.41
CA ASN A 90 -8.94 13.54 -0.18
C ASN A 90 -9.18 12.24 0.60
N LEU A 91 -8.45 11.16 0.30
CA LEU A 91 -8.65 9.87 0.96
C LEU A 91 -8.05 9.84 2.38
N TYR A 92 -6.79 10.21 2.53
CA TYR A 92 -6.05 10.14 3.79
C TYR A 92 -5.78 11.52 4.40
N ARG A 93 -5.86 12.55 3.60
CA ARG A 93 -5.67 13.97 3.94
C ARG A 93 -6.36 14.84 2.90
N PRO A 94 -6.59 16.16 3.16
CA PRO A 94 -7.00 17.07 2.12
C PRO A 94 -5.94 17.15 1.01
N GLY A 95 -6.31 16.81 -0.23
CA GLY A 95 -5.36 16.55 -1.32
C GLY A 95 -4.78 15.13 -1.25
N CYS A 96 -3.58 14.92 -1.77
CA CYS A 96 -2.81 13.68 -1.65
C CYS A 96 -1.31 13.92 -1.89
N ASP A 97 -0.47 12.98 -1.43
CA ASP A 97 0.99 13.00 -1.62
C ASP A 97 1.46 11.88 -2.55
N GLU A 98 0.63 10.88 -2.73
CA GLU A 98 0.99 9.62 -3.37
C GLU A 98 1.40 9.80 -4.83
N HIS A 99 0.81 10.75 -5.57
CA HIS A 99 1.21 11.04 -6.94
C HIS A 99 2.63 11.66 -7.03
N TYR A 100 3.02 12.45 -6.01
CA TYR A 100 4.39 12.95 -5.90
C TYR A 100 5.36 11.82 -5.52
N THR A 101 4.97 10.95 -4.60
CA THR A 101 5.74 9.74 -4.27
C THR A 101 5.97 8.88 -5.52
N THR A 102 4.92 8.67 -6.34
CA THR A 102 4.99 7.94 -7.62
C THR A 102 6.06 8.56 -8.53
N HIS A 103 6.11 9.88 -8.63
CA HIS A 103 7.11 10.60 -9.42
C HIS A 103 8.53 10.40 -8.88
N LEU A 104 8.72 10.53 -7.57
CA LEU A 104 10.03 10.44 -6.92
C LEU A 104 10.64 9.04 -7.00
N ILE A 105 9.83 8.00 -6.83
CA ILE A 105 10.28 6.59 -6.80
C ILE A 105 11.08 6.25 -8.05
N ARG A 106 10.66 6.65 -9.21
CA ARG A 106 11.28 6.29 -10.50
C ARG A 106 12.71 6.75 -10.64
N GLY A 107 13.08 7.87 -10.00
CA GLY A 107 14.45 8.40 -9.99
C GLY A 107 15.28 7.97 -8.77
N HIS A 108 14.73 7.17 -7.86
CA HIS A 108 15.38 6.79 -6.61
C HIS A 108 16.17 5.48 -6.76
N GLU A 109 17.34 5.39 -6.09
CA GLU A 109 18.21 4.20 -6.12
C GLU A 109 17.54 2.91 -5.59
N ASP A 110 16.53 3.06 -4.71
CA ASP A 110 15.77 1.95 -4.15
C ASP A 110 14.61 1.49 -5.05
N PHE A 111 14.40 2.10 -6.20
CA PHE A 111 13.32 1.71 -7.10
C PHE A 111 13.50 0.27 -7.61
N LEU A 112 12.41 -0.49 -7.65
CA LEU A 112 12.36 -1.86 -8.17
C LEU A 112 11.47 -1.91 -9.43
N PRO A 113 12.01 -1.50 -10.60
CA PRO A 113 11.22 -1.47 -11.85
C PRO A 113 10.67 -2.84 -12.24
N ASP A 114 11.41 -3.90 -11.97
CA ASP A 114 11.01 -5.29 -12.27
C ASP A 114 9.81 -5.77 -11.45
N LEU A 115 9.44 -5.08 -10.36
CA LEU A 115 8.27 -5.38 -9.53
C LEU A 115 7.17 -4.33 -9.68
N THR A 116 7.35 -3.36 -10.59
CA THR A 116 6.42 -2.25 -10.80
C THR A 116 5.55 -2.51 -12.02
N PHE A 117 4.22 -2.51 -11.82
CA PHE A 117 3.25 -2.93 -12.82
C PHE A 117 2.08 -1.96 -12.94
N VAL A 118 1.50 -1.94 -14.13
CA VAL A 118 0.18 -1.36 -14.40
C VAL A 118 -0.83 -2.46 -14.72
N ALA A 119 -2.07 -2.21 -14.36
CA ALA A 119 -3.22 -3.04 -14.74
C ALA A 119 -4.06 -2.29 -15.77
N GLU A 120 -4.35 -2.95 -16.87
CA GLU A 120 -5.16 -2.41 -17.97
C GLU A 120 -6.48 -3.16 -18.11
N VAL A 121 -7.50 -2.41 -18.48
CA VAL A 121 -8.79 -2.93 -18.95
C VAL A 121 -9.14 -2.19 -20.23
N ASP A 122 -9.41 -2.94 -21.31
CA ASP A 122 -9.72 -2.40 -22.62
C ASP A 122 -8.68 -1.38 -23.16
N GLY A 123 -7.41 -1.58 -22.78
CA GLY A 123 -6.28 -0.73 -23.18
C GLY A 123 -6.09 0.53 -22.33
N GLU A 124 -6.92 0.75 -21.31
CA GLU A 124 -6.77 1.87 -20.37
C GLU A 124 -6.12 1.42 -19.07
N ILE A 125 -5.16 2.19 -18.55
CA ILE A 125 -4.53 1.96 -17.26
C ILE A 125 -5.52 2.29 -16.15
N VAL A 126 -5.91 1.27 -15.38
CA VAL A 126 -6.90 1.38 -14.30
C VAL A 126 -6.34 1.08 -12.92
N GLY A 127 -5.09 0.62 -12.83
CA GLY A 127 -4.40 0.36 -11.58
C GLY A 127 -2.89 0.38 -11.75
N SER A 128 -2.17 0.63 -10.68
CA SER A 128 -0.70 0.55 -10.61
C SER A 128 -0.23 0.11 -9.24
N ILE A 129 0.89 -0.58 -9.20
CA ILE A 129 1.64 -0.95 -7.99
C ILE A 129 3.11 -0.65 -8.22
N MET A 130 3.73 0.09 -7.30
CA MET A 130 5.14 0.45 -7.38
C MET A 130 5.91 -0.11 -6.19
N TYR A 131 7.13 -0.56 -6.43
CA TYR A 131 7.97 -1.18 -5.42
C TYR A 131 9.28 -0.44 -5.20
N THR A 132 9.72 -0.47 -3.96
CA THR A 132 11.06 -0.04 -3.53
C THR A 132 11.73 -1.13 -2.69
N ARG A 133 13.06 -1.06 -2.60
CA ARG A 133 13.79 -1.79 -1.56
C ARG A 133 13.39 -1.29 -0.20
N SER A 134 13.39 -2.21 0.74
CA SER A 134 13.30 -1.96 2.17
C SER A 134 14.18 -2.99 2.89
N TRP A 135 14.30 -2.88 4.19
CA TRP A 135 15.18 -3.78 4.95
C TRP A 135 14.55 -4.14 6.28
N VAL A 136 14.94 -5.31 6.77
CA VAL A 136 14.78 -5.68 8.17
C VAL A 136 16.17 -5.83 8.79
N ILE A 137 16.32 -5.35 10.03
CA ILE A 137 17.57 -5.31 10.78
C ILE A 137 17.32 -6.01 12.11
N ASP A 138 18.10 -7.03 12.43
CA ASP A 138 17.97 -7.76 13.68
C ASP A 138 18.75 -7.10 14.85
N GLU A 139 18.73 -7.74 16.00
CA GLU A 139 19.44 -7.30 17.22
C GLU A 139 20.97 -7.36 17.11
N PHE A 140 21.50 -8.01 16.06
CA PHE A 140 22.95 -8.12 15.78
C PHE A 140 23.39 -7.18 14.65
N ASP A 141 22.52 -6.25 14.22
CA ASP A 141 22.70 -5.35 13.06
C ASP A 141 22.83 -6.11 11.72
N GLU A 142 22.41 -7.38 11.65
CA GLU A 142 22.27 -8.09 10.38
C GLU A 142 21.14 -7.46 9.57
N ARG A 143 21.48 -6.96 8.38
CA ARG A 143 20.54 -6.28 7.50
C ARG A 143 20.16 -7.16 6.33
N VAL A 144 18.87 -7.47 6.19
CA VAL A 144 18.33 -8.27 5.09
C VAL A 144 17.40 -7.40 4.23
N GLU A 145 17.64 -7.45 2.92
CA GLU A 145 16.80 -6.74 1.96
C GLU A 145 15.42 -7.40 1.86
N THR A 146 14.39 -6.58 1.86
CA THR A 146 12.98 -6.91 1.66
C THR A 146 12.40 -5.99 0.60
N ALA A 147 11.18 -6.22 0.17
CA ALA A 147 10.46 -5.34 -0.74
C ALA A 147 9.33 -4.62 -0.03
N THR A 148 9.08 -3.37 -0.42
CA THR A 148 7.91 -2.58 0.01
C THR A 148 7.19 -2.09 -1.22
N PHE A 149 5.87 -2.17 -1.25
CA PHE A 149 5.11 -1.44 -2.26
C PHE A 149 4.35 -0.26 -1.66
N GLY A 150 4.28 0.79 -2.45
CA GLY A 150 3.52 1.99 -2.20
C GLY A 150 3.97 3.10 -3.16
N PRO A 151 3.02 3.73 -3.85
CA PRO A 151 1.58 3.47 -3.79
C PRO A 151 1.11 2.23 -4.56
N LEU A 152 0.00 1.65 -4.09
CA LEU A 152 -0.87 0.77 -4.85
C LEU A 152 -2.17 1.54 -5.08
N CYS A 153 -2.50 1.81 -6.32
CA CYS A 153 -3.70 2.56 -6.68
C CYS A 153 -4.59 1.80 -7.66
N VAL A 154 -5.89 2.05 -7.54
CA VAL A 154 -6.91 1.60 -8.51
C VAL A 154 -7.86 2.76 -8.71
N HIS A 155 -8.12 3.08 -9.98
CA HIS A 155 -9.06 4.14 -10.35
C HIS A 155 -10.42 3.94 -9.64
N PRO A 156 -11.03 4.98 -9.06
CA PRO A 156 -12.26 4.84 -8.25
C PRO A 156 -13.38 4.05 -8.93
N ALA A 157 -13.58 4.22 -10.25
CA ALA A 157 -14.58 3.49 -11.02
C ALA A 157 -14.27 1.98 -11.18
N TRP A 158 -13.03 1.55 -10.92
CA TRP A 158 -12.54 0.19 -11.07
C TRP A 158 -12.23 -0.51 -9.75
N GLN A 159 -12.42 0.17 -8.63
CA GLN A 159 -12.26 -0.42 -7.30
C GLN A 159 -13.27 -1.55 -7.05
N ARG A 160 -12.91 -2.47 -6.15
CA ARG A 160 -13.70 -3.67 -5.77
C ARG A 160 -14.02 -4.63 -6.92
N ARG A 161 -13.30 -4.53 -8.05
CA ARG A 161 -13.43 -5.42 -9.20
C ARG A 161 -12.24 -6.37 -9.37
N GLY A 162 -11.40 -6.51 -8.33
CA GLY A 162 -10.28 -7.45 -8.32
C GLY A 162 -8.96 -6.89 -8.85
N VAL A 163 -8.91 -5.64 -9.40
CA VAL A 163 -7.69 -5.04 -9.98
C VAL A 163 -6.52 -5.01 -8.99
N GLY A 164 -6.73 -4.48 -7.78
CA GLY A 164 -5.68 -4.45 -6.75
C GLY A 164 -5.22 -5.83 -6.31
N SER A 165 -6.15 -6.80 -6.22
CA SER A 165 -5.82 -8.20 -5.90
C SER A 165 -4.97 -8.86 -6.98
N ALA A 166 -5.27 -8.58 -8.26
CA ALA A 166 -4.50 -9.08 -9.39
C ALA A 166 -3.07 -8.50 -9.40
N LEU A 167 -2.91 -7.18 -9.17
CA LEU A 167 -1.60 -6.53 -9.05
C LEU A 167 -0.76 -7.13 -7.91
N ILE A 168 -1.35 -7.28 -6.70
CA ILE A 168 -0.65 -7.90 -5.54
C ILE A 168 -0.29 -9.35 -5.87
N GLY A 169 -1.22 -10.13 -6.43
CA GLY A 169 -0.99 -11.53 -6.76
C GLY A 169 0.16 -11.72 -7.76
N HIS A 170 0.18 -10.92 -8.82
CA HIS A 170 1.23 -10.96 -9.84
C HIS A 170 2.60 -10.54 -9.27
N SER A 171 2.66 -9.38 -8.63
CA SER A 171 3.93 -8.83 -8.14
C SER A 171 4.55 -9.65 -7.00
N ARG A 172 3.72 -10.20 -6.09
CA ARG A 172 4.24 -11.05 -5.00
C ARG A 172 4.86 -12.35 -5.51
N ALA A 173 4.28 -12.96 -6.55
CA ALA A 173 4.83 -14.17 -7.16
C ALA A 173 6.23 -13.91 -7.72
N LEU A 174 6.38 -12.82 -8.46
CA LEU A 174 7.68 -12.43 -9.01
C LEU A 174 8.68 -12.00 -7.92
N ALA A 175 8.23 -11.32 -6.86
CA ALA A 175 9.09 -11.00 -5.73
C ALA A 175 9.63 -12.26 -5.04
N ALA A 176 8.81 -13.30 -4.89
CA ALA A 176 9.23 -14.60 -4.36
C ALA A 176 10.25 -15.30 -5.30
N GLU A 177 10.01 -15.30 -6.61
CA GLU A 177 10.93 -15.83 -7.63
C GLU A 177 12.30 -15.12 -7.61
N LYS A 178 12.30 -13.80 -7.38
CA LYS A 178 13.52 -13.01 -7.24
C LYS A 178 14.23 -13.21 -5.89
N GLY A 179 13.67 -14.01 -4.99
CA GLY A 179 14.28 -14.39 -3.72
C GLY A 179 14.07 -13.40 -2.57
N TYR A 180 13.19 -12.42 -2.70
CA TYR A 180 12.81 -11.56 -1.56
C TYR A 180 12.20 -12.42 -0.45
N PRO A 181 12.66 -12.29 0.82
CA PRO A 181 12.12 -13.09 1.91
C PRO A 181 10.72 -12.63 2.34
N ALA A 182 10.41 -11.36 2.15
CA ALA A 182 9.14 -10.76 2.56
C ALA A 182 8.80 -9.50 1.76
N ILE A 183 7.52 -9.17 1.76
CA ILE A 183 6.98 -7.84 1.42
C ILE A 183 6.46 -7.20 2.70
N ILE A 184 6.92 -5.98 3.02
CA ILE A 184 6.55 -5.27 4.24
C ILE A 184 5.99 -3.90 3.83
N ILE A 185 4.82 -3.54 4.36
CA ILE A 185 4.12 -2.32 4.00
C ILE A 185 3.58 -1.59 5.23
N LEU A 186 3.27 -0.32 5.05
CA LEU A 186 2.41 0.45 5.94
C LEU A 186 1.07 0.66 5.24
N GLY A 187 0.00 0.04 5.74
CA GLY A 187 -1.30 0.08 5.10
C GLY A 187 -2.46 -0.34 6.00
N ASP A 188 -3.68 -0.20 5.49
CA ASP A 188 -4.88 -0.61 6.20
C ASP A 188 -5.02 -2.15 6.18
N PRO A 189 -5.04 -2.84 7.34
CA PRO A 189 -5.22 -4.29 7.43
C PRO A 189 -6.44 -4.81 6.67
N HIS A 190 -7.54 -4.03 6.64
CA HIS A 190 -8.75 -4.39 5.91
C HIS A 190 -8.48 -4.70 4.41
N ASN A 191 -7.53 -3.99 3.81
CA ASN A 191 -7.21 -4.17 2.40
C ASN A 191 -6.25 -5.34 2.14
N TYR A 192 -5.38 -5.67 3.11
CA TYR A 192 -4.21 -6.53 2.87
C TYR A 192 -4.25 -7.89 3.55
N CYS A 193 -4.96 -8.06 4.69
CA CYS A 193 -5.01 -9.34 5.40
C CYS A 193 -5.55 -10.49 4.53
N LYS A 194 -6.50 -10.23 3.65
CA LYS A 194 -7.03 -11.21 2.68
C LYS A 194 -5.98 -11.73 1.67
N HIS A 195 -4.84 -11.03 1.53
CA HIS A 195 -3.72 -11.41 0.68
C HIS A 195 -2.61 -12.15 1.46
N GLY A 196 -2.86 -12.48 2.73
CA GLY A 196 -1.93 -13.20 3.59
C GLY A 196 -1.00 -12.30 4.40
N PHE A 197 -1.16 -10.98 4.33
CA PHE A 197 -0.44 -10.08 5.23
C PHE A 197 -0.88 -10.28 6.68
N LYS A 198 0.09 -10.28 7.59
CA LYS A 198 -0.09 -10.35 9.04
C LYS A 198 0.47 -9.08 9.69
N THR A 199 0.07 -8.81 10.93
CA THR A 199 0.68 -7.72 11.69
C THR A 199 2.17 -7.98 11.92
N GLY A 200 2.98 -6.91 11.88
CA GLY A 200 4.40 -7.02 12.21
C GLY A 200 4.64 -7.64 13.59
N LYS A 201 3.72 -7.43 14.55
CA LYS A 201 3.78 -8.02 15.89
C LYS A 201 3.83 -9.55 15.86
N ASP A 202 3.00 -10.19 15.03
CA ASP A 202 2.93 -11.66 14.94
C ASP A 202 4.23 -12.27 14.39
N LEU A 203 5.01 -11.50 13.65
CA LEU A 203 6.25 -11.94 13.00
C LEU A 203 7.51 -11.30 13.62
N GLY A 204 7.37 -10.60 14.75
CA GLY A 204 8.49 -9.95 15.44
C GLY A 204 9.08 -8.76 14.66
N VAL A 205 8.34 -8.18 13.69
CA VAL A 205 8.78 -7.03 12.89
C VAL A 205 8.20 -5.76 13.45
N CYS A 206 9.05 -4.87 13.95
CA CYS A 206 8.70 -3.57 14.53
C CYS A 206 9.29 -2.40 13.72
N THR A 207 8.91 -1.19 14.05
CA THR A 207 9.55 0.04 13.56
C THR A 207 10.93 0.23 14.18
N LEU A 208 11.73 1.17 13.65
CA LEU A 208 13.08 1.46 14.17
C LEU A 208 13.08 1.87 15.66
N ASP A 209 11.98 2.45 16.15
CA ASP A 209 11.77 2.80 17.56
C ASP A 209 11.16 1.66 18.41
N GLY A 210 11.02 0.47 17.84
CA GLY A 210 10.58 -0.75 18.54
C GLY A 210 9.08 -0.90 18.71
N LYS A 211 8.26 -0.05 18.08
CA LYS A 211 6.79 -0.13 18.14
C LYS A 211 6.22 -1.07 17.08
N TYR A 212 5.00 -1.53 17.32
CA TYR A 212 4.22 -2.35 16.40
C TYR A 212 2.97 -1.59 15.93
N PRO A 213 3.08 -0.64 14.97
CA PRO A 213 1.91 0.04 14.44
C PRO A 213 0.92 -0.98 13.85
N LEU A 214 -0.37 -0.75 14.04
CA LEU A 214 -1.41 -1.63 13.48
C LEU A 214 -1.32 -1.72 11.94
N GLY A 215 -0.87 -0.63 11.29
CA GLY A 215 -0.67 -0.59 9.85
C GLY A 215 0.64 -1.21 9.36
N LEU A 216 1.56 -1.65 10.25
CA LEU A 216 2.78 -2.35 9.84
C LEU A 216 2.43 -3.81 9.53
N LEU A 217 2.40 -4.13 8.24
CA LEU A 217 1.94 -5.42 7.73
C LEU A 217 3.06 -6.13 6.98
N VAL A 218 3.16 -7.43 7.20
CA VAL A 218 4.21 -8.29 6.65
C VAL A 218 3.60 -9.46 5.91
N LEU A 219 4.03 -9.69 4.69
CA LEU A 219 3.79 -10.89 3.91
C LEU A 219 5.09 -11.67 3.79
N GLU A 220 5.20 -12.80 4.49
CA GLU A 220 6.33 -13.70 4.38
C GLU A 220 6.27 -14.45 3.04
N LEU A 221 7.31 -14.33 2.22
CA LEU A 221 7.43 -15.02 0.94
C LEU A 221 8.27 -16.29 1.09
N ARG A 222 9.31 -16.26 1.93
CA ARG A 222 10.11 -17.42 2.31
C ARG A 222 9.62 -17.93 3.66
N GLN A 223 8.86 -19.02 3.64
CA GLN A 223 8.25 -19.60 4.84
C GLN A 223 9.28 -19.83 5.96
N GLY A 224 8.95 -19.37 7.17
CA GLY A 224 9.77 -19.50 8.37
C GLY A 224 10.92 -18.50 8.45
N PHE A 225 11.01 -17.51 7.59
CA PHE A 225 12.05 -16.48 7.67
C PHE A 225 12.02 -15.72 9.00
N PHE A 226 10.82 -15.39 9.47
CA PHE A 226 10.61 -14.71 10.75
C PHE A 226 10.33 -15.65 11.92
N ALA A 227 10.46 -16.97 11.75
CA ALA A 227 10.14 -17.97 12.79
C ALA A 227 11.14 -18.02 13.97
N SER A 228 12.28 -17.33 13.86
CA SER A 228 13.23 -17.16 14.97
C SER A 228 12.63 -16.19 16.00
N SER A 229 12.98 -16.37 17.29
CA SER A 229 12.60 -15.43 18.37
C SER A 229 13.27 -14.05 18.26
N ARG A 230 13.87 -13.73 17.12
CA ARG A 230 14.52 -12.44 16.83
C ARG A 230 13.49 -11.33 16.66
N GLN A 231 13.83 -10.16 17.14
CA GLN A 231 13.12 -8.93 16.82
C GLN A 231 13.77 -8.28 15.60
N TRP A 232 12.95 -7.94 14.61
CA TRP A 232 13.37 -7.30 13.37
C TRP A 232 12.88 -5.86 13.33
N LYS A 233 13.77 -4.91 13.07
CA LYS A 233 13.44 -3.50 12.87
C LYS A 233 13.27 -3.22 11.39
N PHE A 234 12.10 -2.79 10.98
CA PHE A 234 11.79 -2.43 9.60
C PHE A 234 12.31 -1.05 9.26
N GLN A 235 13.05 -0.97 8.16
CA GLN A 235 13.54 0.27 7.56
C GLN A 235 13.02 0.38 6.13
N THR A 236 12.23 1.41 5.86
CA THR A 236 11.75 1.74 4.51
C THR A 236 12.75 2.61 3.75
N SER A 237 12.55 2.75 2.43
CA SER A 237 13.34 3.68 1.60
C SER A 237 13.12 5.13 2.03
N LYS A 238 14.16 5.95 1.87
CA LYS A 238 14.10 7.40 2.11
C LYS A 238 13.25 8.15 1.09
N VAL A 239 12.89 7.53 -0.03
CA VAL A 239 12.03 8.14 -1.05
C VAL A 239 10.67 8.58 -0.51
N TYR A 240 10.22 7.98 0.60
CA TYR A 240 8.97 8.37 1.28
C TYR A 240 9.14 9.57 2.23
N GLU A 241 10.36 10.14 2.33
CA GLU A 241 10.66 11.28 3.17
C GLU A 241 10.82 12.54 2.32
N PHE A 242 9.79 13.36 2.23
CA PHE A 242 9.79 14.63 1.49
C PHE A 242 9.03 15.73 2.23
N ASP A 243 9.24 16.98 1.83
CA ASP A 243 8.54 18.12 2.41
C ASP A 243 7.16 18.30 1.75
N ALA A 244 6.14 18.62 2.57
CA ALA A 244 4.80 18.93 2.10
C ALA A 244 4.78 20.12 1.09
N ALA A 245 5.71 21.08 1.22
CA ALA A 245 5.82 22.18 0.27
C ALA A 245 6.22 21.70 -1.14
N GLN A 246 7.02 20.65 -1.24
CA GLN A 246 7.39 20.07 -2.53
C GLN A 246 6.17 19.41 -3.20
N VAL A 247 5.29 18.79 -2.43
CA VAL A 247 4.03 18.21 -2.92
C VAL A 247 3.14 19.30 -3.53
N GLU A 248 2.99 20.44 -2.87
CA GLU A 248 2.16 21.56 -3.37
C GLU A 248 2.71 22.11 -4.69
N VAL A 249 4.01 22.28 -4.79
CA VAL A 249 4.68 22.73 -6.03
C VAL A 249 4.48 21.71 -7.17
N TYR A 250 4.57 20.42 -6.84
CA TYR A 250 4.35 19.36 -7.82
C TYR A 250 2.89 19.27 -8.26
N ASP A 251 1.95 19.34 -7.30
CA ASP A 251 0.49 19.28 -7.56
C ASP A 251 0.00 20.42 -8.44
N ALA A 252 0.64 21.59 -8.39
CA ALA A 252 0.31 22.73 -9.25
C ALA A 252 0.49 22.47 -10.77
N ARG A 253 1.13 21.37 -11.15
CA ARG A 253 1.28 20.91 -12.55
C ARG A 253 0.02 20.24 -13.09
N PHE A 254 -0.90 19.86 -12.21
CA PHE A 254 -2.15 19.17 -12.54
C PHE A 254 -3.34 20.15 -12.50
N PRO A 255 -4.45 19.82 -13.16
CA PRO A 255 -5.67 20.60 -13.03
C PRO A 255 -6.07 20.77 -11.56
N PRO A 256 -6.49 21.97 -11.14
CA PRO A 256 -6.88 22.22 -9.75
C PRO A 256 -8.05 21.34 -9.33
N LYS A 257 -7.96 20.78 -8.11
CA LYS A 257 -9.01 19.99 -7.46
C LYS A 257 -9.27 20.54 -6.06
N GLU A 258 -10.51 20.51 -5.62
CA GLU A 258 -10.89 20.94 -4.28
C GLU A 258 -10.29 20.03 -3.20
N LYS A 259 -9.50 20.60 -2.28
CA LYS A 259 -9.02 19.92 -1.08
C LYS A 259 -10.06 20.05 0.01
N LYS A 260 -10.56 18.92 0.51
CA LYS A 260 -11.60 18.90 1.54
C LYS A 260 -11.36 17.79 2.56
N TYR A 261 -11.97 17.97 3.72
CA TYR A 261 -12.01 16.94 4.76
C TYR A 261 -13.05 15.87 4.41
N GLU A 262 -12.65 14.61 4.57
CA GLU A 262 -13.52 13.43 4.47
C GLU A 262 -13.36 12.56 5.73
N TYR A 263 -14.39 11.83 6.14
CA TYR A 263 -14.34 11.00 7.33
C TYR A 263 -13.28 9.88 7.27
N SER A 264 -12.89 9.45 6.07
CA SER A 264 -11.82 8.49 5.84
C SER A 264 -10.47 8.95 6.40
N GLN A 265 -10.25 10.26 6.44
CA GLN A 265 -9.04 10.87 7.00
C GLN A 265 -8.97 10.70 8.52
N GLU A 266 -10.12 10.74 9.22
CA GLU A 266 -10.18 10.45 10.65
C GLU A 266 -9.89 8.97 10.94
N LEU A 267 -10.47 8.05 10.14
CA LEU A 267 -10.18 6.62 10.25
C LEU A 267 -8.69 6.33 10.02
N PHE A 268 -8.10 6.96 9.01
CA PHE A 268 -6.68 6.82 8.75
C PHE A 268 -5.83 7.39 9.89
N ALA A 269 -6.19 8.54 10.43
CA ALA A 269 -5.50 9.14 11.58
C ALA A 269 -5.56 8.26 12.84
N MET A 270 -6.65 7.50 13.05
CA MET A 270 -6.75 6.50 14.12
C MET A 270 -5.83 5.31 13.83
N LEU A 271 -5.85 4.79 12.60
CA LEU A 271 -5.04 3.66 12.17
C LEU A 271 -3.54 3.91 12.37
N VAL A 272 -3.03 5.07 11.93
CA VAL A 272 -1.60 5.39 12.01
C VAL A 272 -1.12 5.62 13.43
N ARG A 273 -2.02 5.94 14.37
CA ARG A 273 -1.72 6.09 15.80
C ARG A 273 -1.88 4.80 16.61
N ALA A 274 -2.59 3.82 16.06
CA ALA A 274 -2.84 2.55 16.75
C ALA A 274 -1.58 1.68 16.79
N VAL A 275 -1.27 1.16 17.96
CA VAL A 275 -0.14 0.26 18.21
C VAL A 275 -0.68 -1.05 18.77
N VAL A 276 -0.13 -2.17 18.33
CA VAL A 276 -0.44 -3.51 18.83
C VAL A 276 0.50 -3.81 20.01
N GLU A 277 -0.06 -4.15 21.17
CA GLU A 277 0.69 -4.49 22.39
C GLU A 277 1.12 -5.97 22.43
#